data_fe4854a5b61df3fdbc30c459d0a2fc21
#
_entry.id   fe4854a5b61df3fdbc30c459d0a2fc21
#
_cell.length_a   1.000
_cell.length_b   1.000
_cell.length_c   1.000
_cell.angle_alpha   90.00
_cell.angle_beta   90.00
_cell.angle_gamma   90.00
#
_symmetry.space_group_name_H-M   'P 1'
#
loop_
_entity.id
_entity.type
_entity.pdbx_description
1 polymer ?
#
loop_
_entity_poly.entity_id
_entity_poly.type
_entity_poly.pdbx_seq_one_letter_code
_entity_poly.pdbx_strand_id
1 'polypeptide(L)'
;LSLRRQRQMCIRDRSCAHLLKELPDFNSSLAPSGKAIIRKKYVNIGFAVDTPDGLLVPVIKNVDQKSLLQLAAEAASLAEKARTKKLSADEMQGACFTISSLGHIGGTGFTPIVNAPEVAILGVSKATIQPVWDGKAFQPKLMLPLSLSYDHRVINGAAAARFTKRLSDLLADIRTILL
;
A
#
# COMPACT_ATOMS: atom_id res chain seq x y z
N LEU A 1 -1.64 -17.52 -6.64
CA LEU A 1 -2.62 -16.40 -6.59
C LEU A 1 -3.26 -16.27 -7.97
N SER A 2 -4.62 -16.24 -8.06
CA SER A 2 -5.30 -16.07 -9.35
C SER A 2 -4.94 -14.70 -9.95
N LEU A 3 -4.84 -14.60 -11.29
CA LEU A 3 -4.59 -13.36 -12.02
C LEU A 3 -5.53 -12.21 -11.58
N ARG A 4 -6.75 -12.53 -11.17
CA ARG A 4 -7.72 -11.56 -10.65
C ARG A 4 -7.27 -10.94 -9.31
N ARG A 5 -6.71 -11.74 -8.39
CA ARG A 5 -6.17 -11.24 -7.11
C ARG A 5 -4.90 -10.40 -7.32
N GLN A 6 -4.05 -10.81 -8.24
CA GLN A 6 -2.84 -10.04 -8.59
C GLN A 6 -3.20 -8.68 -9.17
N ARG A 7 -4.18 -8.59 -10.07
CA ARG A 7 -4.67 -7.31 -10.60
C ARG A 7 -5.22 -6.39 -9.51
N GLN A 8 -5.99 -6.91 -8.55
CA GLN A 8 -6.52 -6.10 -7.44
C GLN A 8 -5.39 -5.55 -6.53
N MET A 9 -4.34 -6.33 -6.30
CA MET A 9 -3.16 -5.83 -5.56
C MET A 9 -2.47 -4.70 -6.32
N CYS A 10 -2.22 -4.88 -7.61
CA CYS A 10 -1.51 -3.88 -8.41
C CYS A 10 -2.30 -2.58 -8.62
N ILE A 11 -3.64 -2.64 -8.68
CA ILE A 11 -4.51 -1.46 -8.69
C ILE A 11 -4.29 -0.63 -7.43
N ARG A 12 -4.30 -1.27 -6.26
CA ARG A 12 -4.06 -0.61 -4.98
C ARG A 12 -2.65 0.00 -4.93
N ASP A 13 -1.63 -0.76 -5.35
CA ASP A 13 -0.24 -0.31 -5.35
C ASP A 13 -0.05 0.89 -6.29
N ARG A 14 -0.70 0.86 -7.44
CA ARG A 14 -0.70 1.98 -8.40
C ARG A 14 -1.46 3.20 -7.85
N SER A 15 -2.59 2.99 -7.16
CA SER A 15 -3.34 4.07 -6.49
C SER A 15 -2.50 4.73 -5.40
N CYS A 16 -1.81 3.93 -4.58
CA CYS A 16 -0.88 4.46 -3.58
C CYS A 16 0.25 5.25 -4.24
N ALA A 17 0.86 4.74 -5.33
CA ALA A 17 1.91 5.45 -6.04
C ALA A 17 1.44 6.81 -6.59
N HIS A 18 0.20 6.88 -7.10
CA HIS A 18 -0.42 8.13 -7.53
C HIS A 18 -0.55 9.11 -6.36
N LEU A 19 -1.06 8.65 -5.21
CA LEU A 19 -1.23 9.48 -4.02
C LEU A 19 0.10 9.94 -3.41
N LEU A 20 1.16 9.16 -3.48
CA LEU A 20 2.49 9.57 -3.02
C LEU A 20 3.06 10.73 -3.84
N LYS A 21 2.63 10.91 -5.09
CA LYS A 21 2.96 12.08 -5.93
C LYS A 21 2.06 13.27 -5.61
N GLU A 22 0.77 13.04 -5.39
CA GLU A 22 -0.23 14.06 -5.04
C GLU A 22 -0.02 14.61 -3.63
N LEU A 23 0.42 13.77 -2.68
CA LEU A 23 0.62 14.06 -1.26
C LEU A 23 2.07 13.74 -0.84
N PRO A 24 3.05 14.57 -1.20
CA PRO A 24 4.47 14.24 -1.10
C PRO A 24 5.00 14.06 0.33
N ASP A 25 4.26 14.49 1.36
CA ASP A 25 4.64 14.25 2.76
C ASP A 25 4.56 12.75 3.11
N PHE A 26 3.69 11.98 2.43
CA PHE A 26 3.65 10.53 2.55
C PHE A 26 4.82 9.83 1.83
N ASN A 27 5.45 10.51 0.88
CA ASN A 27 6.64 10.04 0.17
C ASN A 27 7.92 10.65 0.75
N SER A 28 8.06 10.60 2.06
CA SER A 28 9.16 11.24 2.76
C SER A 28 9.75 10.36 3.86
N SER A 29 10.79 10.83 4.47
CA SER A 29 11.38 10.29 5.70
C SER A 29 11.84 11.43 6.60
N LEU A 30 11.79 11.20 7.91
CA LEU A 30 12.37 12.11 8.87
C LEU A 30 13.89 11.96 8.86
N ALA A 31 14.61 13.08 8.75
CA ALA A 31 16.07 13.05 8.85
C ALA A 31 16.53 12.51 10.22
N PRO A 32 17.68 11.85 10.33
CA PRO A 32 18.19 11.33 11.61
C PRO A 32 18.27 12.39 12.72
N SER A 33 18.50 13.64 12.34
CA SER A 33 18.51 14.78 13.28
C SER A 33 17.13 15.13 13.86
N GLY A 34 16.04 14.61 13.27
CA GLY A 34 14.66 14.97 13.62
C GLY A 34 14.24 16.39 13.18
N LYS A 35 15.13 17.16 12.55
CA LYS A 35 14.90 18.58 12.22
C LYS A 35 14.52 18.87 10.77
N ALA A 36 14.51 17.86 9.92
CA ALA A 36 14.18 18.01 8.50
C ALA A 36 13.39 16.82 7.97
N ILE A 37 12.54 17.09 6.98
CA ILE A 37 11.82 16.09 6.23
C ILE A 37 12.47 15.94 4.86
N ILE A 38 12.83 14.71 4.49
CA ILE A 38 13.45 14.37 3.22
C ILE A 38 12.35 13.85 2.30
N ARG A 39 11.87 14.65 1.36
CA ARG A 39 10.89 14.24 0.34
C ARG A 39 11.61 13.52 -0.80
N LYS A 40 11.09 12.32 -1.13
CA LYS A 40 11.67 11.48 -2.19
C LYS A 40 11.06 11.85 -3.55
N LYS A 41 11.87 11.82 -4.62
CA LYS A 41 11.39 12.06 -5.99
C LYS A 41 11.03 10.78 -6.74
N TYR A 42 11.39 9.61 -6.19
CA TYR A 42 11.06 8.30 -6.72
C TYR A 42 9.92 7.69 -5.89
N VAL A 43 9.20 6.74 -6.47
CA VAL A 43 8.08 6.08 -5.81
C VAL A 43 8.33 4.57 -5.79
N ASN A 44 8.79 4.08 -4.66
CA ASN A 44 9.03 2.66 -4.43
C ASN A 44 8.05 2.16 -3.36
N ILE A 45 7.39 1.03 -3.61
CA ILE A 45 6.42 0.45 -2.69
C ILE A 45 6.92 -0.88 -2.18
N GLY A 46 7.08 -0.98 -0.85
CA GLY A 46 7.27 -2.23 -0.15
C GLY A 46 5.94 -2.98 0.03
N PHE A 47 5.97 -4.29 -0.05
CA PHE A 47 4.80 -5.10 0.27
C PHE A 47 5.19 -6.28 1.17
N ALA A 48 4.39 -6.50 2.22
CA ALA A 48 4.66 -7.55 3.19
C ALA A 48 4.36 -8.93 2.60
N VAL A 49 5.33 -9.83 2.70
CA VAL A 49 5.22 -11.25 2.32
C VAL A 49 5.46 -12.12 3.54
N ASP A 50 4.49 -12.93 3.86
CA ASP A 50 4.61 -13.96 4.89
C ASP A 50 5.45 -15.13 4.36
N THR A 51 6.45 -15.53 5.16
CA THR A 51 7.35 -16.64 4.85
C THR A 51 7.52 -17.55 6.08
N PRO A 52 7.96 -18.79 5.91
CA PRO A 52 8.20 -19.70 7.04
C PRO A 52 9.18 -19.15 8.10
N ASP A 53 10.10 -18.27 7.71
CA ASP A 53 11.09 -17.68 8.62
C ASP A 53 10.66 -16.30 9.16
N GLY A 54 9.44 -15.85 8.86
CA GLY A 54 8.90 -14.57 9.29
C GLY A 54 8.52 -13.65 8.13
N LEU A 55 8.22 -12.39 8.45
CA LEU A 55 7.75 -11.39 7.50
C LEU A 55 8.93 -10.75 6.77
N LEU A 56 8.89 -10.76 5.44
CA LEU A 56 9.82 -10.01 4.59
C LEU A 56 9.07 -8.91 3.83
N VAL A 57 9.77 -7.82 3.51
CA VAL A 57 9.18 -6.68 2.79
C VAL A 57 10.00 -6.40 1.52
N PRO A 58 9.78 -7.15 0.43
CA PRO A 58 10.37 -6.81 -0.85
C PRO A 58 9.82 -5.49 -1.39
N VAL A 59 10.60 -4.82 -2.24
CA VAL A 59 10.33 -3.47 -2.72
C VAL A 59 10.23 -3.44 -4.25
N ILE A 60 9.09 -2.99 -4.75
CA ILE A 60 8.92 -2.67 -6.18
C ILE A 60 9.39 -1.24 -6.39
N LYS A 61 10.42 -1.07 -7.21
CA LYS A 61 11.01 0.24 -7.50
C LYS A 61 10.28 0.93 -8.66
N ASN A 62 10.17 2.27 -8.61
CA ASN A 62 9.57 3.11 -9.66
C ASN A 62 8.17 2.64 -10.08
N VAL A 63 7.30 2.43 -9.10
CA VAL A 63 5.92 1.92 -9.31
C VAL A 63 5.11 2.86 -10.22
N ASP A 64 5.35 4.15 -10.13
CA ASP A 64 4.68 5.18 -10.94
C ASP A 64 5.01 5.11 -12.44
N GLN A 65 6.10 4.43 -12.83
CA GLN A 65 6.54 4.27 -14.22
C GLN A 65 6.13 2.92 -14.85
N LYS A 66 5.51 2.03 -14.07
CA LYS A 66 5.20 0.66 -14.50
C LYS A 66 3.72 0.47 -14.79
N SER A 67 3.40 -0.29 -15.81
CA SER A 67 2.03 -0.73 -16.08
C SER A 67 1.53 -1.71 -15.01
N LEU A 68 0.21 -1.89 -14.89
CA LEU A 68 -0.38 -2.86 -13.97
C LEU A 68 0.10 -4.30 -14.22
N LEU A 69 0.35 -4.66 -15.49
CA LEU A 69 0.87 -5.98 -15.84
C LEU A 69 2.31 -6.18 -15.40
N GLN A 70 3.15 -5.16 -15.58
CA GLN A 70 4.54 -5.17 -15.08
C GLN A 70 4.60 -5.27 -13.56
N LEU A 71 3.76 -4.49 -12.86
CA LEU A 71 3.66 -4.55 -11.40
C LEU A 71 3.23 -5.94 -10.92
N ALA A 72 2.25 -6.56 -11.58
CA ALA A 72 1.79 -7.90 -11.24
C ALA A 72 2.87 -8.97 -11.40
N ALA A 73 3.61 -8.92 -12.50
CA ALA A 73 4.70 -9.84 -12.77
C ALA A 73 5.85 -9.68 -11.78
N GLU A 74 6.26 -8.44 -11.49
CA GLU A 74 7.34 -8.14 -10.56
C GLU A 74 6.97 -8.51 -9.12
N ALA A 75 5.75 -8.17 -8.66
CA ALA A 75 5.25 -8.55 -7.35
C ALA A 75 5.23 -10.08 -7.17
N ALA A 76 4.79 -10.83 -8.18
CA ALA A 76 4.78 -12.29 -8.16
C ALA A 76 6.21 -12.86 -8.05
N SER A 77 7.15 -12.34 -8.85
CA SER A 77 8.55 -12.74 -8.85
C SER A 77 9.21 -12.47 -7.50
N LEU A 78 9.04 -11.26 -6.94
CA LEU A 78 9.60 -10.88 -5.64
C LEU A 78 8.99 -11.72 -4.49
N ALA A 79 7.69 -11.99 -4.53
CA ALA A 79 7.03 -12.84 -3.53
C ALA A 79 7.55 -14.28 -3.58
N GLU A 80 7.82 -14.83 -4.76
CA GLU A 80 8.42 -16.16 -4.92
C GLU A 80 9.86 -16.18 -4.42
N LYS A 81 10.66 -15.16 -4.76
CA LYS A 81 12.03 -15.00 -4.22
C LYS A 81 12.03 -14.91 -2.69
N ALA A 82 11.04 -14.20 -2.10
CA ALA A 82 10.90 -14.11 -0.64
C ALA A 82 10.69 -15.49 -0.02
N ARG A 83 9.76 -16.30 -0.54
CA ARG A 83 9.45 -17.64 -0.04
C ARG A 83 10.58 -18.64 -0.23
N THR A 84 11.36 -18.46 -1.29
CA THR A 84 12.50 -19.36 -1.63
C THR A 84 13.83 -18.85 -1.08
N LYS A 85 13.84 -17.81 -0.24
CA LYS A 85 15.04 -17.20 0.38
C LYS A 85 16.06 -16.67 -0.65
N LYS A 86 15.58 -16.19 -1.79
CA LYS A 86 16.40 -15.70 -2.92
C LYS A 86 16.33 -14.18 -3.11
N LEU A 87 15.74 -13.42 -2.16
CA LEU A 87 15.77 -11.97 -2.19
C LEU A 87 17.17 -11.44 -1.93
N SER A 88 17.60 -10.50 -2.74
CA SER A 88 18.82 -9.74 -2.49
C SER A 88 18.56 -8.61 -1.49
N ALA A 89 19.63 -8.10 -0.85
CA ALA A 89 19.51 -6.96 0.06
C ALA A 89 18.94 -5.71 -0.66
N ASP A 90 19.31 -5.50 -1.93
CA ASP A 90 18.79 -4.37 -2.73
C ASP A 90 17.29 -4.47 -3.02
N GLU A 91 16.74 -5.68 -3.12
CA GLU A 91 15.32 -5.92 -3.32
C GLU A 91 14.48 -5.70 -2.03
N MET A 92 15.11 -5.49 -0.88
CA MET A 92 14.48 -5.23 0.41
C MET A 92 14.69 -3.80 0.92
N GLN A 93 15.32 -2.92 0.12
CA GLN A 93 15.69 -1.58 0.54
C GLN A 93 15.11 -0.50 -0.37
N GLY A 94 15.00 0.72 0.19
CA GLY A 94 14.63 1.91 -0.57
C GLY A 94 13.12 2.08 -0.76
N ALA A 95 12.30 1.42 0.02
CA ALA A 95 10.86 1.68 0.04
C ALA A 95 10.56 3.11 0.49
N CYS A 96 9.48 3.66 -0.07
CA CYS A 96 8.93 4.96 0.30
C CYS A 96 7.69 4.81 1.18
N PHE A 97 6.97 3.71 0.97
CA PHE A 97 5.69 3.41 1.57
C PHE A 97 5.48 1.90 1.52
N THR A 98 4.99 1.31 2.60
CA THR A 98 4.75 -0.14 2.67
C THR A 98 3.26 -0.45 2.67
N ILE A 99 2.88 -1.57 2.05
CA ILE A 99 1.53 -2.11 2.07
C ILE A 99 1.57 -3.50 2.69
N SER A 100 0.82 -3.67 3.78
CA SER A 100 0.64 -4.96 4.44
C SER A 100 -0.77 -5.50 4.20
N SER A 101 -0.91 -6.74 3.77
CA SER A 101 -2.21 -7.33 3.46
C SER A 101 -2.42 -8.64 4.21
N LEU A 102 -3.37 -8.64 5.13
CA LEU A 102 -3.82 -9.82 5.88
C LEU A 102 -5.13 -10.41 5.35
N GLY A 103 -5.66 -9.87 4.26
CA GLY A 103 -6.97 -10.26 3.72
C GLY A 103 -7.10 -11.75 3.33
N HIS A 104 -5.99 -12.43 3.12
CA HIS A 104 -5.98 -13.87 2.84
C HIS A 104 -6.03 -14.74 4.10
N ILE A 105 -5.64 -14.18 5.26
CA ILE A 105 -5.64 -14.88 6.55
C ILE A 105 -7.01 -14.70 7.23
N GLY A 106 -7.58 -13.49 7.14
CA GLY A 106 -8.87 -13.16 7.76
C GLY A 106 -8.81 -11.80 8.47
N GLY A 107 -9.74 -11.60 9.41
CA GLY A 107 -9.83 -10.37 10.20
C GLY A 107 -10.59 -9.24 9.50
N THR A 108 -11.17 -8.35 10.31
CA THR A 108 -11.95 -7.19 9.86
C THR A 108 -11.14 -5.90 9.84
N GLY A 109 -9.99 -5.89 10.50
CA GLY A 109 -9.07 -4.75 10.57
C GLY A 109 -7.83 -5.10 11.39
N PHE A 110 -6.76 -4.36 11.22
CA PHE A 110 -5.55 -4.41 12.05
C PHE A 110 -4.82 -3.07 11.95
N THR A 111 -3.92 -2.82 12.88
CA THR A 111 -3.08 -1.63 12.88
C THR A 111 -1.65 -2.02 12.49
N PRO A 112 -1.22 -1.74 11.26
CA PRO A 112 0.15 -2.05 10.84
C PRO A 112 1.14 -1.12 11.56
N ILE A 113 2.37 -1.62 11.78
CA ILE A 113 3.45 -0.83 12.37
C ILE A 113 4.28 -0.21 11.24
N VAL A 114 4.55 1.09 11.32
CA VAL A 114 5.34 1.83 10.32
C VAL A 114 6.75 1.26 10.24
N ASN A 115 7.21 0.96 9.03
CA ASN A 115 8.52 0.41 8.74
C ASN A 115 9.53 1.55 8.52
N ALA A 116 10.26 1.94 9.56
CA ALA A 116 11.25 3.01 9.46
C ALA A 116 12.30 2.71 8.36
N PRO A 117 12.76 3.72 7.59
CA PRO A 117 12.56 5.17 7.73
C PRO A 117 11.33 5.72 6.98
N GLU A 118 10.40 4.89 6.56
CA GLU A 118 9.13 5.31 5.98
C GLU A 118 8.29 6.04 7.04
N VAL A 119 7.37 6.89 6.59
CA VAL A 119 6.50 7.66 7.49
C VAL A 119 5.06 7.15 7.54
N ALA A 120 4.71 6.18 6.70
CA ALA A 120 3.37 5.60 6.70
C ALA A 120 3.35 4.18 6.12
N ILE A 121 2.35 3.42 6.53
CA ILE A 121 2.06 2.06 6.05
C ILE A 121 0.55 1.87 5.91
N LEU A 122 0.13 1.21 4.84
CA LEU A 122 -1.26 0.85 4.58
C LEU A 122 -1.51 -0.62 4.96
N GLY A 123 -2.44 -0.85 5.87
CA GLY A 123 -3.01 -2.15 6.17
C GLY A 123 -4.24 -2.45 5.31
N VAL A 124 -4.32 -3.65 4.76
CA VAL A 124 -5.45 -4.11 3.94
C VAL A 124 -6.00 -5.40 4.53
N SER A 125 -7.25 -5.37 4.99
CA SER A 125 -7.94 -6.52 5.56
C SER A 125 -8.79 -7.26 4.52
N LYS A 126 -9.55 -8.26 4.95
CA LYS A 126 -10.40 -9.06 4.08
C LYS A 126 -11.61 -8.24 3.59
N ALA A 127 -11.82 -8.22 2.28
CA ALA A 127 -13.03 -7.65 1.71
C ALA A 127 -14.26 -8.49 2.10
N THR A 128 -15.32 -7.83 2.54
CA THR A 128 -16.59 -8.44 2.96
C THR A 128 -17.76 -7.69 2.37
N ILE A 129 -18.89 -8.39 2.18
CA ILE A 129 -20.14 -7.75 1.79
C ILE A 129 -20.70 -7.04 3.01
N GLN A 130 -20.96 -5.74 2.87
CA GLN A 130 -21.54 -4.88 3.91
C GLN A 130 -22.81 -4.19 3.40
N PRO A 131 -23.81 -4.00 4.25
CA PRO A 131 -24.98 -3.18 3.90
C PRO A 131 -24.59 -1.70 3.88
N VAL A 132 -24.67 -1.07 2.72
CA VAL A 132 -24.36 0.35 2.54
C VAL A 132 -25.66 1.09 2.19
N TRP A 133 -25.96 2.13 2.95
CA TRP A 133 -27.14 2.97 2.70
C TRP A 133 -26.93 3.83 1.46
N ASP A 134 -27.86 3.80 0.50
CA ASP A 134 -27.79 4.57 -0.76
C ASP A 134 -28.67 5.83 -0.77
N GLY A 135 -29.30 6.13 0.36
CA GLY A 135 -30.28 7.22 0.52
C GLY A 135 -31.73 6.74 0.54
N LYS A 136 -31.99 5.47 0.15
CA LYS A 136 -33.34 4.88 0.10
C LYS A 136 -33.40 3.48 0.71
N ALA A 137 -32.39 2.66 0.49
CA ALA A 137 -32.32 1.28 0.95
C ALA A 137 -30.88 0.86 1.25
N PHE A 138 -30.71 -0.21 2.01
CA PHE A 138 -29.41 -0.87 2.19
C PHE A 138 -29.06 -1.71 0.97
N GLN A 139 -27.95 -1.38 0.33
CA GLN A 139 -27.41 -2.12 -0.80
C GLN A 139 -26.23 -2.99 -0.36
N PRO A 140 -26.15 -4.28 -0.76
CA PRO A 140 -24.99 -5.10 -0.49
C PRO A 140 -23.81 -4.64 -1.35
N LYS A 141 -22.74 -4.14 -0.72
CA LYS A 141 -21.51 -3.72 -1.41
C LYS A 141 -20.29 -4.47 -0.87
N LEU A 142 -19.37 -4.83 -1.76
CA LEU A 142 -18.09 -5.40 -1.36
C LEU A 142 -17.19 -4.28 -0.84
N MET A 143 -16.96 -4.26 0.47
CA MET A 143 -16.17 -3.26 1.15
C MET A 143 -14.80 -3.83 1.52
N LEU A 144 -13.73 -3.07 1.22
CA LEU A 144 -12.35 -3.39 1.55
C LEU A 144 -11.91 -2.53 2.73
N PRO A 145 -11.71 -3.09 3.94
CA PRO A 145 -11.22 -2.32 5.07
C PRO A 145 -9.75 -1.93 4.85
N LEU A 146 -9.48 -0.65 5.05
CA LEU A 146 -8.14 -0.05 4.94
C LEU A 146 -7.79 0.62 6.27
N SER A 147 -6.56 0.40 6.74
CA SER A 147 -6.00 1.01 7.94
C SER A 147 -4.71 1.72 7.58
N LEU A 148 -4.57 2.99 7.95
CA LEU A 148 -3.37 3.77 7.71
C LEU A 148 -2.69 4.08 9.04
N SER A 149 -1.46 3.61 9.22
CA SER A 149 -0.59 4.02 10.33
C SER A 149 0.47 4.99 9.79
N TYR A 150 0.82 6.00 10.58
CA TYR A 150 1.76 7.04 10.15
C TYR A 150 2.53 7.66 11.31
N ASP A 151 3.69 8.23 11.01
CA ASP A 151 4.49 9.00 11.95
C ASP A 151 3.89 10.40 12.14
N HIS A 152 3.28 10.63 13.31
CA HIS A 152 2.56 11.88 13.59
C HIS A 152 3.49 13.10 13.72
N ARG A 153 4.81 12.91 13.73
CA ARG A 153 5.79 14.00 13.64
C ARG A 153 5.87 14.61 12.24
N VAL A 154 5.48 13.84 11.20
CA VAL A 154 5.54 14.24 9.78
C VAL A 154 4.14 14.45 9.21
N ILE A 155 3.21 13.57 9.53
CA ILE A 155 1.86 13.56 8.97
C ILE A 155 0.86 13.87 10.07
N ASN A 156 0.00 14.87 9.85
CA ASN A 156 -1.10 15.16 10.75
C ASN A 156 -2.37 14.39 10.39
N GLY A 157 -3.33 14.33 11.35
CA GLY A 157 -4.57 13.56 11.18
C GLY A 157 -5.42 14.02 9.99
N ALA A 158 -5.47 15.31 9.68
CA ALA A 158 -6.21 15.83 8.54
C ALA A 158 -5.59 15.38 7.20
N ALA A 159 -4.25 15.34 7.09
CA ALA A 159 -3.57 14.80 5.92
C ALA A 159 -3.83 13.30 5.77
N ALA A 160 -3.80 12.54 6.87
CA ALA A 160 -4.11 11.11 6.87
C ALA A 160 -5.56 10.84 6.42
N ALA A 161 -6.52 11.63 6.91
CA ALA A 161 -7.92 11.53 6.49
C ALA A 161 -8.10 11.84 5.00
N ARG A 162 -7.44 12.88 4.48
CA ARG A 162 -7.44 13.18 3.04
C ARG A 162 -6.84 12.05 2.20
N PHE A 163 -5.72 11.48 2.64
CA PHE A 163 -5.09 10.35 1.95
C PHE A 163 -6.05 9.15 1.86
N THR A 164 -6.64 8.73 2.98
CA THR A 164 -7.54 7.57 3.00
C THR A 164 -8.82 7.82 2.21
N LYS A 165 -9.41 9.03 2.30
CA LYS A 165 -10.57 9.41 1.51
C LYS A 165 -10.25 9.36 0.02
N ARG A 166 -9.16 9.96 -0.41
CA ARG A 166 -8.73 9.99 -1.81
C ARG A 166 -8.40 8.60 -2.34
N LEU A 167 -7.74 7.75 -1.51
CA LEU A 167 -7.50 6.35 -1.86
C LEU A 167 -8.81 5.58 -2.08
N SER A 168 -9.80 5.79 -1.21
CA SER A 168 -11.13 5.19 -1.36
C SER A 168 -11.79 5.59 -2.67
N ASP A 169 -11.71 6.86 -3.05
CA ASP A 169 -12.29 7.36 -4.31
C ASP A 169 -11.60 6.73 -5.55
N LEU A 170 -10.27 6.66 -5.54
CA LEU A 170 -9.48 6.01 -6.60
C LEU A 170 -9.79 4.52 -6.74
N LEU A 171 -10.00 3.81 -5.63
CA LEU A 171 -10.34 2.39 -5.64
C LEU A 171 -11.81 2.13 -6.00
N ALA A 172 -12.71 3.09 -5.76
CA ALA A 172 -14.12 2.99 -6.15
C ALA A 172 -14.30 3.11 -7.68
N ASP A 173 -13.48 3.92 -8.34
CA ASP A 173 -13.46 4.05 -9.80
C ASP A 173 -12.02 4.08 -10.35
N ILE A 174 -11.55 2.91 -10.77
CA ILE A 174 -10.21 2.72 -11.32
C ILE A 174 -9.90 3.57 -12.56
N ARG A 175 -10.92 4.02 -13.29
CA ARG A 175 -10.71 4.86 -14.48
C ARG A 175 -10.02 6.17 -14.14
N THR A 176 -10.17 6.65 -12.92
CA THR A 176 -9.51 7.87 -12.43
C THR A 176 -7.99 7.75 -12.31
N ILE A 177 -7.44 6.54 -12.34
CA ILE A 177 -5.99 6.27 -12.28
C ILE A 177 -5.39 6.12 -13.70
N LEU A 178 -6.24 5.87 -14.69
CA LEU A 178 -5.83 5.64 -16.07
C LEU A 178 -5.80 6.93 -16.90
N LEU A 179 -6.32 8.02 -16.34
CA LEU A 179 -6.29 9.38 -16.88
C LEU A 179 -5.09 10.15 -16.30
#